data_a17819edec9ee95cc9601dc4161f2326
#
_entry.id   a17819edec9ee95cc9601dc4161f2326
#
_cell.length_a   1.000
_cell.length_b   1.000
_cell.length_c   1.000
_cell.angle_alpha   90.00
_cell.angle_beta   90.00
_cell.angle_gamma   90.00
#
_symmetry.space_group_name_H-M   'P 1'
#
loop_
_entity.id
_entity.type
_entity.pdbx_description
1 polymer ?
#
loop_
_entity_poly.entity_id
_entity_poly.type
_entity_poly.pdbx_seq_one_letter_code
_entity_poly.pdbx_strand_id
1 'polypeptide(L)'
;MAFELATTLDTGVSGNYWYLGHVEVVCNDSPFCVVAMDLYLDRQAKLDGKAIMQRRATQMSLYDIDASVSYDFRACIYNALKQRPEWADAVMIYDDPLQNPKCQDAAVTTEMETPVAITIGAYDPYNVPFTFSIVDPAANGSVTIEMANVDFGAGSLSSPVFSYTPNAGFAGVDTFTYTATNDNGIVGNTATITITIPTKIPSVSSYSVSTDMNTSIDFPMNGSDPSGLPLTFNVVTGVSNGSYSVNNNVVTYTPSQDFVGSDSLQYTASNGTYTSPIAQINITVNSIGE
;
A
#
# COMPACT_ATOMS: atom_id res chain seq x y z
N MET A 1 -9.84 -19.67 19.08
CA MET A 1 -10.61 -20.76 18.45
C MET A 1 -11.88 -21.03 19.21
N ALA A 2 -12.92 -21.41 18.52
CA ALA A 2 -14.20 -21.74 19.11
C ALA A 2 -14.89 -22.86 18.32
N PHE A 3 -15.97 -23.39 18.87
CA PHE A 3 -16.87 -24.32 18.20
C PHE A 3 -18.26 -23.71 18.09
N GLU A 4 -18.91 -23.94 16.96
CA GLU A 4 -20.36 -23.81 16.85
C GLU A 4 -20.99 -25.17 17.02
N LEU A 5 -21.74 -25.30 18.09
CA LEU A 5 -22.55 -26.48 18.38
C LEU A 5 -23.81 -26.02 19.13
N ALA A 6 -24.97 -26.20 18.51
CA ALA A 6 -26.20 -25.84 19.14
C ALA A 6 -26.39 -26.67 20.42
N THR A 7 -26.61 -26.02 21.53
CA THR A 7 -26.92 -26.67 22.81
C THR A 7 -28.04 -25.91 23.54
N THR A 8 -28.86 -26.62 24.24
CA THR A 8 -29.91 -26.05 25.08
C THR A 8 -29.53 -26.23 26.54
N LEU A 9 -29.54 -25.13 27.29
CA LEU A 9 -29.28 -25.15 28.72
C LEU A 9 -30.47 -25.72 29.47
N ASP A 10 -30.28 -26.16 30.71
CA ASP A 10 -31.36 -26.62 31.61
C ASP A 10 -32.43 -25.58 31.84
N THR A 11 -32.15 -24.31 31.62
CA THR A 11 -33.09 -23.18 31.65
C THR A 11 -33.95 -23.05 30.40
N GLY A 12 -33.74 -23.87 29.36
CA GLY A 12 -34.45 -23.78 28.09
C GLY A 12 -33.89 -22.72 27.14
N VAL A 13 -32.85 -22.01 27.51
CA VAL A 13 -32.14 -21.06 26.65
C VAL A 13 -31.11 -21.81 25.80
N SER A 14 -31.12 -21.59 24.50
CA SER A 14 -30.17 -22.19 23.57
C SER A 14 -29.04 -21.23 23.26
N GLY A 15 -27.84 -21.75 23.19
CA GLY A 15 -26.64 -21.08 22.68
C GLY A 15 -25.92 -21.99 21.71
N ASN A 16 -25.14 -21.44 20.82
CA ASN A 16 -24.49 -22.20 19.77
C ASN A 16 -22.97 -21.93 19.65
N TYR A 17 -22.43 -21.12 20.53
CA TYR A 17 -21.04 -20.73 20.45
C TYR A 17 -20.23 -21.06 21.70
N TRP A 18 -19.36 -22.03 21.59
CA TRP A 18 -18.45 -22.45 22.64
C TRP A 18 -17.04 -21.92 22.39
N TYR A 19 -16.47 -21.24 23.36
CA TYR A 19 -15.14 -20.65 23.29
C TYR A 19 -14.21 -21.32 24.32
N LEU A 20 -13.00 -21.68 23.88
CA LEU A 20 -11.96 -22.19 24.74
C LEU A 20 -11.36 -21.06 25.58
N GLY A 21 -11.94 -20.82 26.75
CA GLY A 21 -11.56 -19.70 27.62
C GLY A 21 -10.34 -19.96 28.50
N HIS A 22 -10.16 -21.20 28.94
CA HIS A 22 -9.12 -21.55 29.89
C HIS A 22 -8.57 -22.96 29.63
N VAL A 23 -7.24 -23.10 29.73
CA VAL A 23 -6.56 -24.39 29.72
C VAL A 23 -5.62 -24.42 30.91
N GLU A 24 -5.82 -25.37 31.80
CA GLU A 24 -4.95 -25.61 32.93
C GLU A 24 -4.23 -26.95 32.73
N VAL A 25 -2.93 -26.96 32.78
CA VAL A 25 -2.11 -28.17 32.75
C VAL A 25 -1.69 -28.50 34.18
N VAL A 26 -2.23 -29.60 34.70
CA VAL A 26 -1.88 -30.09 36.02
C VAL A 26 -0.80 -31.17 35.87
N CYS A 27 0.42 -30.84 36.29
CA CYS A 27 1.59 -31.73 36.25
C CYS A 27 1.77 -32.46 37.61
N ASN A 28 0.81 -33.27 38.02
CA ASN A 28 1.00 -34.25 39.06
C ASN A 28 1.25 -35.61 38.42
N ASP A 29 1.36 -36.70 39.13
CA ASP A 29 1.69 -38.03 38.62
C ASP A 29 0.91 -38.57 37.39
N SER A 30 0.00 -37.77 36.85
CA SER A 30 -0.71 -38.03 35.63
C SER A 30 -0.78 -36.76 34.77
N PRO A 31 -0.32 -36.79 33.52
CA PRO A 31 -0.35 -35.63 32.62
C PRO A 31 -1.78 -35.40 32.07
N PHE A 32 -2.58 -34.68 32.82
CA PHE A 32 -3.89 -34.24 32.37
C PHE A 32 -3.91 -32.72 32.18
N CYS A 33 -4.67 -32.27 31.20
CA CYS A 33 -5.09 -30.89 31.12
C CYS A 33 -6.58 -30.76 31.41
N VAL A 34 -6.96 -29.69 32.09
CA VAL A 34 -8.35 -29.28 32.25
C VAL A 34 -8.67 -28.28 31.15
N VAL A 35 -9.62 -28.62 30.31
CA VAL A 35 -10.09 -27.74 29.25
C VAL A 35 -11.41 -27.14 29.67
N ALA A 36 -11.47 -25.85 29.86
CA ALA A 36 -12.69 -25.11 30.17
C ALA A 36 -13.15 -24.32 28.93
N MET A 37 -14.42 -24.49 28.61
CA MET A 37 -15.06 -23.78 27.51
C MET A 37 -16.22 -22.95 28.00
N ASP A 38 -16.36 -21.75 27.47
CA ASP A 38 -17.42 -20.82 27.81
C ASP A 38 -18.46 -20.78 26.66
N LEU A 39 -19.72 -20.99 27.01
CA LEU A 39 -20.82 -20.87 26.06
C LEU A 39 -21.37 -19.45 26.03
N TYR A 40 -21.48 -18.91 24.83
CA TYR A 40 -22.17 -17.65 24.56
C TYR A 40 -23.43 -17.88 23.72
N LEU A 41 -24.32 -16.88 23.66
CA LEU A 41 -25.54 -16.94 22.84
C LEU A 41 -25.20 -17.15 21.36
N ASP A 42 -24.18 -16.40 20.89
CA ASP A 42 -23.62 -16.50 19.57
C ASP A 42 -22.18 -15.89 19.56
N ARG A 43 -21.53 -15.93 18.41
CA ARG A 43 -20.19 -15.37 18.23
C ARG A 43 -20.14 -13.88 18.56
N GLN A 44 -21.16 -13.11 18.15
CA GLN A 44 -21.21 -11.67 18.40
C GLN A 44 -21.28 -11.36 19.89
N ALA A 45 -22.04 -12.13 20.66
CA ALA A 45 -22.09 -11.97 22.10
C ALA A 45 -20.73 -12.14 22.78
N LYS A 46 -19.89 -13.06 22.29
CA LYS A 46 -18.51 -13.21 22.78
C LYS A 46 -17.65 -12.00 22.42
N LEU A 47 -17.69 -11.54 21.16
CA LEU A 47 -16.93 -10.38 20.70
C LEU A 47 -17.33 -9.09 21.43
N ASP A 48 -18.60 -8.95 21.79
CA ASP A 48 -19.13 -7.82 22.56
C ASP A 48 -18.81 -7.90 24.06
N GLY A 49 -18.12 -8.95 24.51
CA GLY A 49 -17.80 -9.14 25.92
C GLY A 49 -19.03 -9.44 26.80
N LYS A 50 -20.09 -10.04 26.23
CA LYS A 50 -21.31 -10.42 26.96
C LYS A 50 -21.01 -11.49 28.01
N ALA A 51 -21.92 -11.61 28.96
CA ALA A 51 -21.81 -12.62 30.00
C ALA A 51 -21.82 -14.05 29.46
N ILE A 52 -21.01 -14.89 30.06
CA ILE A 52 -20.96 -16.33 29.75
C ILE A 52 -22.27 -16.97 30.21
N MET A 53 -22.94 -17.70 29.28
CA MET A 53 -24.16 -18.41 29.61
C MET A 53 -23.91 -19.69 30.41
N GLN A 54 -22.85 -20.43 30.03
CA GLN A 54 -22.45 -21.66 30.69
C GLN A 54 -20.92 -21.87 30.53
N ARG A 55 -20.33 -22.47 31.53
CA ARG A 55 -18.94 -22.98 31.46
C ARG A 55 -18.96 -24.51 31.58
N ARG A 56 -18.29 -25.19 30.69
CA ARG A 56 -17.96 -26.61 30.80
C ARG A 56 -16.46 -26.80 30.92
N ALA A 57 -16.10 -27.74 31.77
CA ALA A 57 -14.73 -28.19 31.93
C ALA A 57 -14.65 -29.70 31.70
N THR A 58 -13.66 -30.15 31.00
CA THR A 58 -13.33 -31.56 30.78
C THR A 58 -11.87 -31.82 31.00
N GLN A 59 -11.54 -32.99 31.49
CA GLN A 59 -10.15 -33.46 31.59
C GLN A 59 -9.77 -34.21 30.34
N MET A 60 -8.57 -33.93 29.84
CA MET A 60 -7.97 -34.61 28.71
C MET A 60 -6.59 -35.08 29.08
N SER A 61 -6.21 -36.29 28.64
CA SER A 61 -4.83 -36.72 28.71
C SER A 61 -3.99 -35.92 27.73
N LEU A 62 -2.81 -35.50 28.14
CA LEU A 62 -1.83 -34.89 27.21
C LEU A 62 -1.40 -35.84 26.08
N TYR A 63 -1.57 -37.15 26.29
CA TYR A 63 -1.32 -38.15 25.24
C TYR A 63 -2.40 -38.18 24.14
N ASP A 64 -3.59 -37.63 24.40
CA ASP A 64 -4.67 -37.50 23.43
C ASP A 64 -4.48 -36.26 22.53
N ILE A 65 -3.50 -35.41 22.86
CA ILE A 65 -3.21 -34.16 22.16
C ILE A 65 -2.05 -34.39 21.20
N ASP A 66 -2.37 -34.54 19.91
CA ASP A 66 -1.36 -34.72 18.88
C ASP A 66 -0.74 -33.35 18.48
N ALA A 67 0.41 -33.05 19.06
CA ALA A 67 1.16 -31.84 18.77
C ALA A 67 1.84 -31.86 17.39
N SER A 68 1.84 -33.00 16.67
CA SER A 68 2.40 -33.09 15.31
C SER A 68 1.51 -32.44 14.25
N VAL A 69 0.21 -32.24 14.54
CA VAL A 69 -0.77 -31.66 13.61
C VAL A 69 -0.76 -30.14 13.59
N SER A 70 -0.21 -29.49 14.63
CA SER A 70 -0.14 -28.03 14.69
C SER A 70 0.86 -27.56 15.73
N TYR A 71 1.55 -26.46 15.47
CA TYR A 71 2.36 -25.74 16.47
C TYR A 71 1.50 -24.95 17.45
N ASP A 72 0.19 -24.82 17.22
CA ASP A 72 -0.74 -24.20 18.14
C ASP A 72 -1.38 -25.25 19.05
N PHE A 73 -1.02 -25.18 20.33
CA PHE A 73 -1.54 -26.08 21.36
C PHE A 73 -3.08 -26.04 21.47
N ARG A 74 -3.70 -24.89 21.20
CA ARG A 74 -5.18 -24.79 21.17
C ARG A 74 -5.78 -25.59 20.02
N ALA A 75 -5.18 -25.51 18.81
CA ALA A 75 -5.63 -26.31 17.68
C ALA A 75 -5.52 -27.80 17.96
N CYS A 76 -4.46 -28.25 18.62
CA CYS A 76 -4.30 -29.63 19.06
C CYS A 76 -5.44 -30.06 20.02
N ILE A 77 -5.77 -29.23 21.00
CA ILE A 77 -6.88 -29.47 21.94
C ILE A 77 -8.22 -29.56 21.19
N TYR A 78 -8.49 -28.64 20.27
CA TYR A 78 -9.74 -28.68 19.47
C TYR A 78 -9.84 -29.95 18.63
N ASN A 79 -8.75 -30.38 18.00
CA ASN A 79 -8.71 -31.63 17.23
C ASN A 79 -8.97 -32.83 18.12
N ALA A 80 -8.39 -32.88 19.32
CA ALA A 80 -8.64 -33.94 20.27
C ALA A 80 -10.08 -33.94 20.81
N LEU A 81 -10.68 -32.77 21.03
CA LEU A 81 -12.10 -32.62 21.40
C LEU A 81 -13.02 -33.17 20.30
N LYS A 82 -12.77 -32.90 19.04
CA LYS A 82 -13.57 -33.42 17.91
C LYS A 82 -13.61 -34.94 17.81
N GLN A 83 -12.63 -35.65 18.37
CA GLN A 83 -12.65 -37.11 18.45
C GLN A 83 -13.64 -37.65 19.48
N ARG A 84 -14.19 -36.80 20.32
CA ARG A 84 -15.19 -37.18 21.33
C ARG A 84 -16.61 -37.06 20.77
N PRO A 85 -17.50 -38.06 21.06
CA PRO A 85 -18.81 -38.09 20.48
C PRO A 85 -19.64 -36.81 20.68
N GLU A 86 -19.50 -36.18 21.85
CA GLU A 86 -20.25 -34.96 22.20
C GLU A 86 -19.81 -33.71 21.42
N TRP A 87 -18.67 -33.78 20.70
CA TRP A 87 -18.11 -32.68 19.91
C TRP A 87 -17.90 -33.03 18.44
N ALA A 88 -18.27 -34.26 18.02
CA ALA A 88 -17.97 -34.75 16.66
C ALA A 88 -18.57 -33.87 15.55
N ASP A 89 -19.75 -33.33 15.78
CA ASP A 89 -20.48 -32.48 14.84
C ASP A 89 -20.15 -30.98 14.99
N ALA A 90 -19.27 -30.64 15.94
CA ALA A 90 -18.90 -29.25 16.15
C ALA A 90 -18.09 -28.71 14.96
N VAL A 91 -18.45 -27.52 14.48
CA VAL A 91 -17.70 -26.80 13.45
C VAL A 91 -16.67 -25.89 14.13
N MET A 92 -15.42 -26.05 13.74
CA MET A 92 -14.36 -25.20 14.26
C MET A 92 -14.47 -23.81 13.61
N ILE A 93 -14.54 -22.78 14.44
CA ILE A 93 -14.55 -21.39 14.00
C ILE A 93 -13.27 -20.71 14.44
N TYR A 94 -12.59 -20.16 13.47
CA TYR A 94 -11.39 -19.36 13.68
C TYR A 94 -11.80 -17.91 13.92
N ASP A 95 -12.21 -17.56 15.15
CA ASP A 95 -12.70 -16.24 15.51
C ASP A 95 -11.73 -15.39 16.36
N ASP A 96 -10.56 -15.93 16.64
CA ASP A 96 -9.51 -15.18 17.31
C ASP A 96 -8.98 -14.11 16.34
N PRO A 97 -9.09 -12.82 16.67
CA PRO A 97 -8.53 -11.75 15.81
C PRO A 97 -7.01 -11.86 15.64
N LEU A 98 -6.34 -12.70 16.44
CA LEU A 98 -4.92 -13.04 16.24
C LEU A 98 -4.71 -14.06 15.11
N GLN A 99 -5.77 -14.76 14.67
CA GLN A 99 -5.70 -15.78 13.61
C GLN A 99 -5.76 -15.22 12.20
N ASN A 100 -6.09 -13.95 12.06
CA ASN A 100 -6.15 -13.34 10.74
C ASN A 100 -4.74 -13.24 10.16
N PRO A 101 -4.54 -13.52 8.87
CA PRO A 101 -3.31 -13.17 8.19
C PRO A 101 -2.93 -11.72 8.43
N LYS A 102 -1.67 -11.45 8.69
CA LYS A 102 -1.15 -10.11 8.99
C LYS A 102 -0.43 -9.58 7.76
N CYS A 103 -1.00 -8.57 7.15
CA CYS A 103 -0.38 -7.81 6.06
C CYS A 103 0.32 -6.57 6.62
N GLN A 104 1.45 -6.20 6.03
CA GLN A 104 2.26 -5.07 6.46
C GLN A 104 2.28 -3.98 5.39
N ASP A 105 2.23 -2.73 5.84
CA ASP A 105 2.46 -1.59 4.95
C ASP A 105 3.89 -1.62 4.44
N ALA A 106 4.09 -1.17 3.20
CA ALA A 106 5.41 -1.00 2.64
C ALA A 106 5.49 0.26 1.78
N ALA A 107 6.71 0.76 1.61
CA ALA A 107 6.99 1.88 0.73
C ALA A 107 8.16 1.50 -0.19
N VAL A 108 8.01 1.83 -1.48
CA VAL A 108 9.03 1.62 -2.50
C VAL A 108 9.20 2.85 -3.35
N THR A 109 10.36 2.96 -3.97
CA THR A 109 10.65 4.01 -4.96
C THR A 109 10.99 3.34 -6.27
N THR A 110 10.42 3.83 -7.36
CA THR A 110 10.79 3.46 -8.71
C THR A 110 10.93 4.69 -9.58
N GLU A 111 11.50 4.52 -10.76
CA GLU A 111 11.60 5.60 -11.73
C GLU A 111 10.36 5.66 -12.62
N MET A 112 10.17 6.80 -13.29
CA MET A 112 9.12 6.94 -14.31
C MET A 112 9.23 5.79 -15.32
N GLU A 113 8.06 5.19 -15.67
CA GLU A 113 7.95 4.13 -16.68
C GLU A 113 8.76 2.85 -16.39
N THR A 114 9.25 2.69 -15.14
CA THR A 114 10.07 1.55 -14.73
C THR A 114 9.30 0.66 -13.78
N PRO A 115 9.02 -0.60 -14.14
CA PRO A 115 8.39 -1.56 -13.22
C PRO A 115 9.24 -1.80 -11.98
N VAL A 116 8.58 -2.02 -10.84
CA VAL A 116 9.23 -2.38 -9.58
C VAL A 116 8.58 -3.60 -8.95
N ALA A 117 9.42 -4.55 -8.56
CA ALA A 117 8.99 -5.68 -7.74
C ALA A 117 8.92 -5.26 -6.27
N ILE A 118 7.80 -5.57 -5.62
CA ILE A 118 7.52 -5.17 -4.24
C ILE A 118 7.55 -6.41 -3.36
N THR A 119 8.55 -6.47 -2.48
CA THR A 119 8.62 -7.47 -1.44
C THR A 119 7.86 -6.99 -0.22
N ILE A 120 6.97 -7.81 0.30
CA ILE A 120 6.18 -7.49 1.48
C ILE A 120 6.40 -8.51 2.58
N GLY A 121 6.18 -8.10 3.82
CA GLY A 121 6.04 -9.00 4.95
C GLY A 121 4.56 -9.32 5.15
N ALA A 122 4.20 -10.59 5.02
CA ALA A 122 2.90 -11.08 5.45
C ALA A 122 3.08 -12.43 6.12
N TYR A 123 2.26 -12.73 7.10
CA TYR A 123 2.28 -14.01 7.78
C TYR A 123 0.90 -14.37 8.31
N ASP A 124 0.64 -15.66 8.37
CA ASP A 124 -0.49 -16.20 9.11
C ASP A 124 0.03 -16.71 10.47
N PRO A 125 -0.56 -16.28 11.61
CA PRO A 125 -0.08 -16.68 12.95
C PRO A 125 -0.15 -18.17 13.21
N TYR A 126 -0.95 -18.90 12.44
CA TYR A 126 -1.15 -20.35 12.56
C TYR A 126 -0.54 -21.15 11.41
N ASN A 127 0.31 -20.48 10.60
CA ASN A 127 0.93 -21.08 9.42
C ASN A 127 -0.07 -21.68 8.41
N VAL A 128 -1.28 -21.15 8.35
CA VAL A 128 -2.25 -21.53 7.33
C VAL A 128 -1.84 -20.87 6.01
N PRO A 129 -1.78 -21.59 4.90
CA PRO A 129 -1.53 -21.01 3.60
C PRO A 129 -2.55 -19.93 3.27
N PHE A 130 -2.11 -18.89 2.56
CA PHE A 130 -2.96 -17.75 2.24
C PHE A 130 -2.68 -17.19 0.83
N THR A 131 -3.66 -16.49 0.29
CA THR A 131 -3.59 -15.83 -1.01
C THR A 131 -3.80 -14.33 -0.84
N PHE A 132 -3.23 -13.53 -1.77
CA PHE A 132 -3.39 -12.09 -1.77
C PHE A 132 -4.47 -11.63 -2.74
N SER A 133 -5.12 -10.52 -2.39
CA SER A 133 -6.02 -9.78 -3.28
C SER A 133 -5.82 -8.28 -3.15
N ILE A 134 -5.94 -7.58 -4.27
CA ILE A 134 -5.97 -6.12 -4.30
C ILE A 134 -7.36 -5.68 -3.82
N VAL A 135 -7.39 -4.74 -2.88
CA VAL A 135 -8.63 -4.14 -2.34
C VAL A 135 -8.93 -2.87 -3.11
N ASP A 136 -8.01 -1.90 -3.08
CA ASP A 136 -8.10 -0.68 -3.87
C ASP A 136 -6.93 -0.66 -4.85
N PRO A 137 -7.18 -0.60 -6.17
CA PRO A 137 -6.11 -0.59 -7.16
C PRO A 137 -5.37 0.75 -7.19
N ALA A 138 -4.14 0.74 -7.70
CA ALA A 138 -3.36 1.93 -7.95
C ALA A 138 -4.06 2.84 -8.98
N ALA A 139 -4.05 4.15 -8.74
CA ALA A 139 -4.69 5.13 -9.61
C ALA A 139 -3.84 5.50 -10.83
N ASN A 140 -2.52 5.48 -10.67
CA ASN A 140 -1.56 5.96 -11.66
C ASN A 140 -0.57 4.89 -12.14
N GLY A 141 -0.98 3.63 -12.04
CA GLY A 141 -0.17 2.49 -12.47
C GLY A 141 -0.98 1.21 -12.53
N SER A 142 -0.34 0.13 -12.95
CA SER A 142 -0.90 -1.20 -12.92
C SER A 142 -0.16 -2.07 -11.90
N VAL A 143 -0.91 -2.89 -11.17
CA VAL A 143 -0.38 -3.85 -10.20
C VAL A 143 -0.70 -5.26 -10.68
N THR A 144 0.30 -6.13 -10.68
CA THR A 144 0.13 -7.57 -10.90
C THR A 144 0.61 -8.34 -9.67
N ILE A 145 -0.07 -9.45 -9.38
CA ILE A 145 0.33 -10.37 -8.31
C ILE A 145 1.14 -11.48 -9.01
N GLU A 146 2.44 -11.56 -8.71
CA GLU A 146 3.35 -12.49 -9.38
C GLU A 146 3.31 -13.91 -8.81
N MET A 147 2.80 -14.05 -7.57
CA MET A 147 2.69 -15.34 -6.90
C MET A 147 1.31 -15.49 -6.26
N ALA A 148 0.42 -16.24 -6.89
CA ALA A 148 -0.96 -16.39 -6.45
C ALA A 148 -1.14 -17.43 -5.32
N ASN A 149 -0.30 -18.46 -5.23
CA ASN A 149 -0.40 -19.52 -4.24
C ASN A 149 1.00 -19.94 -3.80
N VAL A 150 1.42 -19.50 -2.64
CA VAL A 150 2.66 -19.98 -2.03
C VAL A 150 2.32 -20.63 -0.71
N ASP A 151 2.69 -21.90 -0.59
CA ASP A 151 2.63 -22.64 0.68
C ASP A 151 3.75 -22.09 1.59
N PHE A 152 3.36 -21.28 2.56
CA PHE A 152 4.29 -20.67 3.51
C PHE A 152 4.32 -21.47 4.82
N GLY A 153 4.66 -22.73 4.76
CA GLY A 153 4.80 -23.59 5.94
C GLY A 153 5.73 -23.08 7.05
N ALA A 154 6.18 -21.84 6.99
CA ALA A 154 7.04 -21.20 7.96
C ALA A 154 6.77 -19.69 8.16
N GLY A 155 5.61 -19.17 7.79
CA GLY A 155 5.07 -17.95 8.36
C GLY A 155 5.59 -16.60 7.89
N SER A 156 6.53 -16.48 6.96
CA SER A 156 7.00 -15.16 6.50
C SER A 156 7.39 -15.16 5.02
N LEU A 157 6.87 -14.20 4.27
CA LEU A 157 7.27 -13.93 2.89
C LEU A 157 8.53 -13.09 2.81
N SER A 158 9.51 -13.55 2.04
CA SER A 158 10.69 -12.76 1.67
C SER A 158 10.87 -12.59 0.16
N SER A 159 9.88 -12.98 -0.64
CA SER A 159 9.93 -12.89 -2.11
C SER A 159 9.03 -11.78 -2.63
N PRO A 160 9.35 -11.14 -3.77
CA PRO A 160 8.48 -10.17 -4.39
C PRO A 160 7.14 -10.80 -4.75
N VAL A 161 6.07 -10.16 -4.35
CA VAL A 161 4.70 -10.66 -4.51
C VAL A 161 3.93 -9.79 -5.50
N PHE A 162 4.20 -8.49 -5.50
CA PHE A 162 3.57 -7.56 -6.42
C PHE A 162 4.59 -6.98 -7.39
N SER A 163 4.16 -6.75 -8.62
CA SER A 163 4.88 -5.91 -9.58
C SER A 163 4.01 -4.70 -9.89
N TYR A 164 4.55 -3.51 -9.69
CA TYR A 164 3.88 -2.26 -10.01
C TYR A 164 4.56 -1.61 -11.21
N THR A 165 3.78 -1.17 -12.19
CA THR A 165 4.24 -0.44 -13.36
C THR A 165 3.57 0.93 -13.41
N PRO A 166 4.31 2.04 -13.29
CA PRO A 166 3.75 3.39 -13.43
C PRO A 166 3.14 3.62 -14.81
N ASN A 167 2.05 4.40 -14.88
CA ASN A 167 1.54 4.91 -16.15
C ASN A 167 2.57 5.82 -16.83
N ALA A 168 2.52 5.87 -18.16
CA ALA A 168 3.42 6.72 -18.95
C ALA A 168 3.34 8.18 -18.49
N GLY A 169 4.49 8.79 -18.25
CA GLY A 169 4.62 10.19 -17.83
C GLY A 169 4.22 10.48 -16.38
N PHE A 170 3.78 9.51 -15.60
CA PHE A 170 3.41 9.75 -14.20
C PHE A 170 4.65 9.90 -13.31
N ALA A 171 4.65 10.97 -12.51
CA ALA A 171 5.56 11.20 -11.39
C ALA A 171 4.76 11.69 -10.19
N GLY A 172 5.14 11.28 -9.00
CA GLY A 172 4.43 11.60 -7.77
C GLY A 172 4.37 10.42 -6.83
N VAL A 173 3.34 10.39 -6.00
CA VAL A 173 3.06 9.28 -5.09
C VAL A 173 1.80 8.57 -5.56
N ASP A 174 1.88 7.26 -5.70
CA ASP A 174 0.73 6.39 -5.94
C ASP A 174 0.58 5.39 -4.79
N THR A 175 -0.60 4.85 -4.62
CA THR A 175 -0.88 3.88 -3.57
C THR A 175 -1.84 2.82 -4.07
N PHE A 176 -1.71 1.61 -3.53
CA PHE A 176 -2.75 0.58 -3.61
C PHE A 176 -2.86 -0.13 -2.27
N THR A 177 -4.00 -0.77 -2.03
CA THR A 177 -4.20 -1.55 -0.82
C THR A 177 -4.41 -3.02 -1.16
N TYR A 178 -4.01 -3.89 -0.22
CA TYR A 178 -4.13 -5.33 -0.38
C TYR A 178 -4.51 -6.01 0.94
N THR A 179 -5.02 -7.22 0.82
CA THR A 179 -5.28 -8.10 1.95
C THR A 179 -4.84 -9.52 1.63
N ALA A 180 -4.75 -10.36 2.64
CA ALA A 180 -4.55 -11.78 2.50
C ALA A 180 -5.75 -12.54 3.04
N THR A 181 -6.13 -13.65 2.38
CA THR A 181 -7.17 -14.56 2.84
C THR A 181 -6.56 -15.95 2.97
N ASN A 182 -6.64 -16.55 4.15
CA ASN A 182 -6.11 -17.89 4.35
C ASN A 182 -7.06 -18.98 3.83
N ASP A 183 -6.57 -20.21 3.72
CA ASP A 183 -7.34 -21.36 3.21
C ASP A 183 -8.55 -21.72 4.07
N ASN A 184 -8.65 -21.17 5.29
CA ASN A 184 -9.85 -21.27 6.13
C ASN A 184 -10.89 -20.17 5.82
N GLY A 185 -10.64 -19.32 4.80
CA GLY A 185 -11.52 -18.21 4.43
C GLY A 185 -11.44 -17.00 5.33
N ILE A 186 -10.44 -16.93 6.23
CA ILE A 186 -10.26 -15.78 7.13
C ILE A 186 -9.50 -14.69 6.43
N VAL A 187 -10.09 -13.50 6.39
CA VAL A 187 -9.50 -12.31 5.77
C VAL A 187 -8.65 -11.56 6.79
N GLY A 188 -7.44 -11.20 6.37
CA GLY A 188 -6.50 -10.41 7.15
C GLY A 188 -6.84 -8.92 7.21
N ASN A 189 -5.93 -8.15 7.81
CA ASN A 189 -6.02 -6.70 7.75
C ASN A 189 -5.73 -6.20 6.33
N THR A 190 -6.29 -5.05 5.99
CA THR A 190 -5.87 -4.29 4.81
C THR A 190 -4.55 -3.59 5.12
N ALA A 191 -3.60 -3.65 4.19
CA ALA A 191 -2.33 -2.95 4.25
C ALA A 191 -2.14 -2.09 2.99
N THR A 192 -1.35 -1.02 3.13
CA THR A 192 -1.12 -0.02 2.09
C THR A 192 0.30 -0.13 1.55
N ILE A 193 0.43 -0.15 0.24
CA ILE A 193 1.69 0.03 -0.46
C ILE A 193 1.76 1.45 -0.99
N THR A 194 2.83 2.15 -0.63
CA THR A 194 3.11 3.51 -1.11
C THR A 194 4.26 3.46 -2.11
N ILE A 195 4.04 4.00 -3.31
CA ILE A 195 5.04 4.04 -4.38
C ILE A 195 5.41 5.49 -4.64
N THR A 196 6.69 5.82 -4.55
CA THR A 196 7.21 7.15 -4.88
C THR A 196 7.91 7.10 -6.22
N ILE A 197 7.49 7.94 -7.16
CA ILE A 197 8.05 8.05 -8.50
C ILE A 197 8.59 9.48 -8.66
N PRO A 198 9.91 9.71 -8.50
CA PRO A 198 10.51 11.01 -8.71
C PRO A 198 10.32 11.49 -10.16
N THR A 199 10.05 12.78 -10.31
CA THR A 199 9.99 13.36 -11.67
C THR A 199 11.39 13.40 -12.28
N LYS A 200 11.47 13.11 -13.59
CA LYS A 200 12.65 13.34 -14.44
C LYS A 200 12.42 14.46 -15.44
N ILE A 201 11.24 15.09 -15.39
CA ILE A 201 10.88 16.17 -16.30
C ILE A 201 11.60 17.44 -15.84
N PRO A 202 12.36 18.12 -16.74
CA PRO A 202 12.95 19.40 -16.42
C PRO A 202 11.91 20.45 -16.07
N SER A 203 12.29 21.43 -15.28
CA SER A 203 11.47 22.59 -14.96
C SER A 203 12.04 23.86 -15.60
N VAL A 204 11.15 24.76 -15.98
CA VAL A 204 11.46 26.11 -16.47
C VAL A 204 10.57 27.12 -15.75
N SER A 205 11.03 28.37 -15.65
CA SER A 205 10.32 29.42 -14.91
C SER A 205 9.94 30.59 -15.81
N SER A 206 8.69 31.03 -15.69
CA SER A 206 8.22 32.28 -16.30
C SER A 206 8.71 33.46 -15.46
N TYR A 207 9.12 34.54 -16.14
CA TYR A 207 9.55 35.76 -15.50
C TYR A 207 9.41 36.96 -16.44
N SER A 208 9.76 38.16 -15.99
CA SER A 208 9.66 39.39 -16.75
C SER A 208 10.99 40.12 -16.82
N VAL A 209 11.23 40.77 -17.95
CA VAL A 209 12.36 41.66 -18.19
C VAL A 209 11.88 43.00 -18.76
N SER A 210 12.69 44.02 -18.67
CA SER A 210 12.37 45.31 -19.27
C SER A 210 13.61 45.93 -19.96
N THR A 211 13.36 46.65 -21.02
CA THR A 211 14.36 47.45 -21.73
C THR A 211 13.73 48.77 -22.16
N ASP A 212 14.55 49.68 -22.62
CA ASP A 212 14.08 50.92 -23.17
C ASP A 212 13.88 50.82 -24.70
N MET A 213 13.05 51.68 -25.26
CA MET A 213 12.81 51.79 -26.68
C MET A 213 14.15 51.89 -27.44
N ASN A 214 14.22 51.14 -28.56
CA ASN A 214 15.42 51.06 -29.40
C ASN A 214 16.68 50.49 -28.72
N THR A 215 16.56 49.88 -27.55
CA THR A 215 17.68 49.30 -26.79
C THR A 215 17.54 47.77 -26.70
N SER A 216 18.58 47.05 -27.18
CA SER A 216 18.61 45.58 -27.06
C SER A 216 18.86 45.13 -25.61
N ILE A 217 18.32 43.97 -25.25
CA ILE A 217 18.51 43.35 -23.92
C ILE A 217 18.85 41.88 -24.05
N ASP A 218 19.80 41.41 -23.23
CA ASP A 218 20.11 39.99 -23.07
C ASP A 218 19.48 39.45 -21.81
N PHE A 219 18.85 38.25 -21.90
CA PHE A 219 18.28 37.54 -20.75
C PHE A 219 18.37 36.04 -20.95
N PRO A 220 18.52 35.25 -19.85
CA PRO A 220 18.69 33.82 -19.97
C PRO A 220 17.32 33.09 -20.02
N MET A 221 17.23 32.00 -20.74
CA MET A 221 16.26 30.96 -20.52
C MET A 221 16.71 30.11 -19.32
N ASN A 222 15.91 30.04 -18.25
CA ASN A 222 16.28 29.39 -17.01
C ASN A 222 15.50 28.07 -16.83
N GLY A 223 16.20 27.05 -16.39
CA GLY A 223 15.62 25.76 -16.10
C GLY A 223 16.52 24.93 -15.20
N SER A 224 15.96 23.89 -14.63
CA SER A 224 16.68 22.88 -13.85
C SER A 224 16.21 21.48 -14.20
N ASP A 225 17.14 20.53 -14.15
CA ASP A 225 16.86 19.11 -14.31
C ASP A 225 16.95 18.42 -12.94
N PRO A 226 15.94 17.61 -12.53
CA PRO A 226 15.95 16.94 -11.23
C PRO A 226 17.12 15.95 -11.06
N SER A 227 17.63 15.41 -12.17
CA SER A 227 18.76 14.46 -12.20
C SER A 227 20.10 15.14 -12.48
N GLY A 228 20.13 16.49 -12.61
CA GLY A 228 21.33 17.25 -12.88
C GLY A 228 21.88 17.11 -14.32
N LEU A 229 21.05 16.65 -15.25
CA LEU A 229 21.44 16.51 -16.64
C LEU A 229 21.51 17.87 -17.34
N PRO A 230 22.40 18.03 -18.35
CA PRO A 230 22.49 19.25 -19.14
C PRO A 230 21.19 19.51 -19.89
N LEU A 231 20.78 20.79 -19.94
CA LEU A 231 19.58 21.23 -20.62
C LEU A 231 19.88 21.90 -21.96
N THR A 232 19.04 21.58 -22.94
CA THR A 232 18.92 22.34 -24.20
C THR A 232 17.62 23.11 -24.17
N PHE A 233 17.68 24.39 -24.57
CA PHE A 233 16.50 25.27 -24.58
C PHE A 233 15.98 25.47 -26.01
N ASN A 234 14.67 25.52 -26.13
CA ASN A 234 14.00 25.72 -27.40
C ASN A 234 12.93 26.80 -27.30
N VAL A 235 12.97 27.79 -28.17
CA VAL A 235 11.92 28.78 -28.27
C VAL A 235 10.72 28.19 -29.02
N VAL A 236 9.56 28.18 -28.35
CA VAL A 236 8.29 27.65 -28.89
C VAL A 236 7.53 28.73 -29.63
N THR A 237 7.44 29.93 -29.04
CA THR A 237 6.81 31.10 -29.63
C THR A 237 7.77 32.27 -29.48
N GLY A 238 8.17 32.86 -30.61
CA GLY A 238 9.06 34.04 -30.62
C GLY A 238 8.32 35.33 -30.34
N VAL A 239 9.07 36.43 -30.31
CA VAL A 239 8.56 37.78 -30.09
C VAL A 239 7.76 38.29 -31.28
N SER A 240 6.86 39.25 -31.06
CA SER A 240 5.98 39.84 -32.09
C SER A 240 6.41 41.25 -32.50
N ASN A 241 7.04 41.99 -31.61
CA ASN A 241 7.35 43.41 -31.77
C ASN A 241 8.84 43.70 -31.76
N GLY A 242 9.62 42.79 -32.31
CA GLY A 242 11.07 42.90 -32.40
C GLY A 242 11.72 41.73 -33.12
N SER A 243 12.98 41.58 -32.94
CA SER A 243 13.75 40.43 -33.37
C SER A 243 14.48 39.81 -32.18
N TYR A 244 14.77 38.51 -32.28
CA TYR A 244 15.56 37.84 -31.25
C TYR A 244 16.61 36.91 -31.89
N SER A 245 17.69 36.70 -31.16
CA SER A 245 18.65 35.63 -31.44
C SER A 245 18.92 34.84 -30.16
N VAL A 246 19.34 33.61 -30.32
CA VAL A 246 19.64 32.71 -29.16
C VAL A 246 21.08 32.22 -29.29
N ASN A 247 21.85 32.40 -28.22
CA ASN A 247 23.17 31.84 -28.09
C ASN A 247 23.23 31.01 -26.81
N ASN A 248 23.32 29.67 -26.94
CA ASN A 248 23.13 28.71 -25.86
C ASN A 248 21.78 28.91 -25.17
N ASN A 249 21.75 29.44 -23.93
CA ASN A 249 20.53 29.74 -23.16
C ASN A 249 20.25 31.25 -23.05
N VAL A 250 21.03 32.10 -23.71
CA VAL A 250 20.86 33.56 -23.67
C VAL A 250 20.11 34.02 -24.91
N VAL A 251 19.02 34.75 -24.70
CA VAL A 251 18.22 35.42 -25.73
C VAL A 251 18.68 36.88 -25.77
N THR A 252 19.07 37.36 -26.94
CA THR A 252 19.19 38.77 -27.23
C THR A 252 17.95 39.26 -27.94
N TYR A 253 17.18 40.15 -27.32
CA TYR A 253 16.00 40.77 -27.88
C TYR A 253 16.29 42.18 -28.30
N THR A 254 15.86 42.55 -29.50
CA THR A 254 15.93 43.91 -30.04
C THR A 254 14.54 44.37 -30.41
N PRO A 255 13.96 45.37 -29.71
CA PRO A 255 12.66 45.92 -30.06
C PRO A 255 12.63 46.47 -31.49
N SER A 256 11.44 46.40 -32.14
CA SER A 256 11.19 47.14 -33.36
C SER A 256 11.43 48.66 -33.15
N GLN A 257 11.82 49.37 -34.18
CA GLN A 257 12.04 50.82 -34.09
C GLN A 257 10.83 51.52 -33.49
N ASP A 258 11.09 52.34 -32.47
CA ASP A 258 10.12 53.17 -31.76
C ASP A 258 8.95 52.40 -31.09
N PHE A 259 9.09 51.09 -30.95
CA PHE A 259 8.11 50.28 -30.21
C PHE A 259 8.21 50.51 -28.72
N VAL A 260 7.04 50.76 -28.10
CA VAL A 260 6.82 50.83 -26.65
C VAL A 260 5.61 49.95 -26.29
N GLY A 261 5.73 49.11 -25.27
CA GLY A 261 4.66 48.23 -24.88
C GLY A 261 5.16 46.85 -24.41
N SER A 262 4.29 45.86 -24.52
CA SER A 262 4.59 44.49 -24.06
C SER A 262 4.84 43.55 -25.23
N ASP A 263 5.80 42.68 -25.09
CA ASP A 263 6.09 41.55 -25.96
C ASP A 263 6.32 40.31 -25.11
N SER A 264 6.44 39.13 -25.71
CA SER A 264 6.73 37.91 -24.97
C SER A 264 7.41 36.86 -25.83
N LEU A 265 8.10 35.96 -25.15
CA LEU A 265 8.73 34.79 -25.73
C LEU A 265 8.36 33.56 -24.89
N GLN A 266 8.02 32.45 -25.54
CA GLN A 266 7.76 31.18 -24.85
C GLN A 266 8.87 30.18 -25.17
N TYR A 267 9.23 29.38 -24.16
CA TYR A 267 10.33 28.42 -24.30
C TYR A 267 10.09 27.15 -23.48
N THR A 268 10.81 26.11 -23.82
CA THR A 268 10.93 24.84 -23.11
C THR A 268 12.40 24.49 -22.89
N ALA A 269 12.65 23.58 -21.98
CA ALA A 269 13.96 22.94 -21.80
C ALA A 269 13.84 21.42 -21.96
N SER A 270 14.85 20.78 -22.54
CA SER A 270 14.92 19.33 -22.69
C SER A 270 16.24 18.80 -22.15
N ASN A 271 16.20 17.66 -21.43
CA ASN A 271 17.38 16.91 -21.00
C ASN A 271 17.78 15.80 -21.99
N GLY A 272 17.16 15.79 -23.18
CA GLY A 272 17.37 14.78 -24.21
C GLY A 272 16.34 13.66 -24.21
N THR A 273 15.66 13.41 -23.07
CA THR A 273 14.61 12.39 -22.94
C THR A 273 13.25 13.04 -22.66
N TYR A 274 13.20 13.98 -21.73
CA TYR A 274 11.99 14.67 -21.31
C TYR A 274 12.06 16.16 -21.62
N THR A 275 10.91 16.75 -21.91
CA THR A 275 10.77 18.19 -22.17
C THR A 275 9.89 18.81 -21.10
N SER A 276 10.29 19.99 -20.62
CA SER A 276 9.55 20.77 -19.63
C SER A 276 8.19 21.24 -20.15
N PRO A 277 7.24 21.61 -19.26
CA PRO A 277 6.16 22.51 -19.62
C PRO A 277 6.68 23.81 -20.26
N ILE A 278 5.80 24.54 -20.95
CA ILE A 278 6.14 25.83 -21.55
C ILE A 278 6.23 26.89 -20.45
N ALA A 279 7.28 27.72 -20.48
CA ALA A 279 7.39 28.94 -19.69
C ALA A 279 7.38 30.17 -20.59
N GLN A 280 6.97 31.31 -20.04
CA GLN A 280 6.88 32.57 -20.74
C GLN A 280 7.79 33.63 -20.11
N ILE A 281 8.53 34.33 -20.96
CA ILE A 281 9.26 35.55 -20.59
C ILE A 281 8.47 36.74 -21.11
N ASN A 282 8.00 37.58 -20.20
CA ASN A 282 7.29 38.82 -20.54
C ASN A 282 8.33 39.91 -20.70
N ILE A 283 8.23 40.68 -21.78
CA ILE A 283 9.15 41.77 -22.12
C ILE A 283 8.38 43.07 -22.10
N THR A 284 8.85 44.03 -21.32
CA THR A 284 8.29 45.39 -21.29
C THR A 284 9.29 46.34 -21.93
N VAL A 285 8.88 47.04 -22.97
CA VAL A 285 9.67 48.09 -23.61
C VAL A 285 9.16 49.47 -23.15
N ASN A 286 9.98 50.16 -22.42
CA ASN A 286 9.65 51.48 -21.84
C ASN A 286 9.87 52.61 -22.82
N SER A 287 9.13 53.69 -22.71
CA SER A 287 9.43 54.92 -23.40
C SER A 287 10.70 55.55 -22.79
N ILE A 288 11.56 56.08 -23.60
CA ILE A 288 12.64 56.96 -23.10
C ILE A 288 12.00 58.32 -22.80
N GLY A 289 12.03 58.70 -21.50
CA GLY A 289 11.58 60.02 -21.11
C GLY A 289 12.37 61.09 -21.84
N GLU A 290 11.69 62.17 -22.30
CA GLU A 290 12.33 63.35 -22.81
C GLU A 290 13.11 64.07 -21.71
#